data_1a5fe797c1cf7a010becd7b6cec3a870
#
_entry.id   1a5fe797c1cf7a010becd7b6cec3a870
#
_cell.length_a   1.000
_cell.length_b   1.000
_cell.length_c   1.000
_cell.angle_alpha   90.00
_cell.angle_beta   90.00
_cell.angle_gamma   90.00
#
_symmetry.space_group_name_H-M   'P 1'
#
loop_
_entity.id
_entity.type
_entity.pdbx_description
1 polymer ?
#
loop_
_entity_poly.entity_id
_entity_poly.type
_entity_poly.pdbx_seq_one_letter_code
_entity_poly.pdbx_strand_id
1 'polypeptide(L)'
;MDSSKNIVGELDDLVKSWAGMRPSWDEYFICTAILIASRSACHRLNVGCVIVSGGEHKNRIIAAGYNGFLAGAPHSSCVRDGHEIATVHAEQNAVADAARRGVSLSGATAYITHFPCVNCAKILVSSGIREVKYLHDYNNDDIVYKLFDESGVSIRKL
;
A
#
# COMPACT_ATOMS: atom_id res chain seq x y z
N MET A 1 33.14 -10.77 -6.04
CA MET A 1 33.02 -10.11 -4.72
C MET A 1 31.57 -9.70 -4.55
N ASP A 2 30.87 -10.48 -3.79
CA ASP A 2 29.43 -10.27 -3.52
C ASP A 2 29.31 -9.10 -2.52
N SER A 3 29.05 -7.91 -3.03
CA SER A 3 28.63 -6.80 -2.18
C SER A 3 27.16 -7.01 -1.85
N SER A 4 26.85 -7.98 -0.98
CA SER A 4 25.55 -8.07 -0.38
C SER A 4 25.31 -6.72 0.31
N LYS A 5 24.47 -5.87 -0.29
CA LYS A 5 24.06 -4.61 0.32
C LYS A 5 23.55 -4.95 1.70
N ASN A 6 24.16 -4.38 2.72
CA ASN A 6 23.68 -4.52 4.11
C ASN A 6 22.43 -3.64 4.31
N ILE A 7 21.34 -4.04 3.69
CA ILE A 7 20.05 -3.32 3.72
C ILE A 7 19.62 -3.03 5.15
N VAL A 8 19.84 -3.98 6.07
CA VAL A 8 19.47 -3.81 7.49
C VAL A 8 20.30 -2.73 8.14
N GLY A 9 21.63 -2.72 7.91
CA GLY A 9 22.52 -1.69 8.43
C GLY A 9 22.22 -0.32 7.86
N GLU A 10 21.98 -0.22 6.53
CA GLU A 10 21.63 1.03 5.87
C GLU A 10 20.32 1.60 6.44
N LEU A 11 19.30 0.76 6.67
CA LEU A 11 18.04 1.19 7.28
C LEU A 11 18.20 1.62 8.73
N ASP A 12 18.98 0.86 9.52
CA ASP A 12 19.25 1.17 10.91
C ASP A 12 19.99 2.52 11.05
N ASP A 13 20.98 2.75 10.19
CA ASP A 13 21.73 4.02 10.16
C ASP A 13 20.83 5.19 9.72
N LEU A 14 19.94 4.97 8.75
CA LEU A 14 18.96 5.97 8.34
C LEU A 14 18.03 6.34 9.50
N VAL A 15 17.48 5.35 10.21
CA VAL A 15 16.60 5.59 11.36
C VAL A 15 17.34 6.29 12.50
N LYS A 16 18.59 5.92 12.76
CA LYS A 16 19.44 6.60 13.76
C LYS A 16 19.72 8.05 13.38
N SER A 17 19.84 8.36 12.09
CA SER A 17 20.04 9.75 11.63
C SER A 17 18.86 10.67 11.96
N TRP A 18 17.68 10.11 12.26
CA TRP A 18 16.50 10.85 12.71
C TRP A 18 16.49 11.12 14.21
N ALA A 19 17.59 10.84 14.92
CA ALA A 19 17.69 11.04 16.37
C ALA A 19 17.23 12.45 16.78
N GLY A 20 16.23 12.51 17.68
CA GLY A 20 15.58 13.76 18.09
C GLY A 20 14.46 14.26 17.18
N MET A 21 14.27 13.67 15.98
CA MET A 21 13.16 13.94 15.07
C MET A 21 12.20 12.75 15.06
N ARG A 22 11.07 12.90 15.72
CA ARG A 22 10.01 11.87 15.67
C ARG A 22 9.18 12.08 14.40
N PRO A 23 9.16 11.12 13.44
CA PRO A 23 8.31 11.24 12.27
C PRO A 23 6.83 11.34 12.67
N SER A 24 6.05 12.06 11.89
CA SER A 24 4.59 12.05 12.00
C SER A 24 4.03 10.66 11.71
N TRP A 25 2.79 10.39 12.09
CA TRP A 25 2.15 9.13 11.77
C TRP A 25 2.03 8.90 10.26
N ASP A 26 1.79 9.96 9.48
CA ASP A 26 1.74 9.86 8.03
C ASP A 26 3.10 9.47 7.43
N GLU A 27 4.18 10.11 7.86
CA GLU A 27 5.54 9.75 7.43
C GLU A 27 5.89 8.32 7.84
N TYR A 28 5.58 7.93 9.06
CA TYR A 28 5.86 6.57 9.55
C TYR A 28 5.15 5.50 8.72
N PHE A 29 3.85 5.68 8.43
CA PHE A 29 3.09 4.68 7.69
C PHE A 29 3.41 4.67 6.20
N ILE A 30 3.70 5.82 5.58
CA ILE A 30 4.11 5.82 4.17
C ILE A 30 5.52 5.24 3.99
N CYS A 31 6.45 5.49 4.90
CA CYS A 31 7.76 4.83 4.91
C CYS A 31 7.62 3.31 5.10
N THR A 32 6.70 2.88 5.95
CA THR A 32 6.39 1.44 6.09
C THR A 32 5.84 0.85 4.80
N ALA A 33 4.95 1.56 4.10
CA ALA A 33 4.44 1.12 2.80
C ALA A 33 5.55 1.03 1.74
N ILE A 34 6.51 1.96 1.74
CA ILE A 34 7.71 1.90 0.87
C ILE A 34 8.54 0.65 1.17
N LEU A 35 8.78 0.36 2.45
CA LEU A 35 9.53 -0.83 2.86
C LEU A 35 8.80 -2.11 2.42
N ILE A 36 7.48 -2.17 2.58
CA ILE A 36 6.66 -3.30 2.12
C ILE A 36 6.72 -3.46 0.61
N ALA A 37 6.72 -2.36 -0.15
CA ALA A 37 6.86 -2.37 -1.61
C ALA A 37 8.15 -3.06 -2.08
N SER A 38 9.22 -3.05 -1.27
CA SER A 38 10.47 -3.74 -1.59
C SER A 38 10.33 -5.26 -1.77
N ARG A 39 9.23 -5.84 -1.28
CA ARG A 39 8.89 -7.27 -1.46
C ARG A 39 8.17 -7.58 -2.77
N SER A 40 7.82 -6.56 -3.54
CA SER A 40 7.14 -6.76 -4.82
C SER A 40 7.97 -7.64 -5.77
N ALA A 41 7.30 -8.59 -6.39
CA ALA A 41 7.86 -9.41 -7.47
C ALA A 41 7.51 -8.87 -8.88
N CYS A 42 6.84 -7.73 -8.95
CA CYS A 42 6.50 -7.10 -10.22
C CYS A 42 7.71 -6.39 -10.82
N HIS A 43 8.09 -6.73 -12.04
CA HIS A 43 9.24 -6.11 -12.72
C HIS A 43 8.96 -4.69 -13.21
N ARG A 44 7.69 -4.28 -13.27
CA ARG A 44 7.28 -2.99 -13.82
C ARG A 44 7.22 -1.88 -12.76
N LEU A 45 6.61 -2.16 -11.62
CA LEU A 45 6.38 -1.18 -10.57
C LEU A 45 6.25 -1.87 -9.22
N ASN A 46 6.94 -1.35 -8.21
CA ASN A 46 6.85 -1.85 -6.85
C ASN A 46 5.89 -0.98 -6.06
N VAL A 47 4.76 -1.56 -5.65
CA VAL A 47 3.72 -0.87 -4.88
C VAL A 47 3.55 -1.55 -3.53
N GLY A 48 3.41 -0.73 -2.49
CA GLY A 48 3.10 -1.17 -1.13
C GLY A 48 1.86 -0.47 -0.60
N CYS A 49 1.09 -1.19 0.19
CA CYS A 49 -0.10 -0.71 0.88
C CYS A 49 -0.04 -1.12 2.34
N VAL A 50 -0.29 -0.17 3.24
CA VAL A 50 -0.46 -0.39 4.68
C VAL A 50 -1.82 0.13 5.09
N ILE A 51 -2.62 -0.70 5.75
CA ILE A 51 -3.92 -0.31 6.29
C ILE A 51 -3.81 -0.17 7.79
N VAL A 52 -4.26 0.99 8.29
CA VAL A 52 -4.11 1.42 9.67
C VAL A 52 -5.48 1.64 10.29
N SER A 53 -5.69 1.11 11.49
CA SER A 53 -6.94 1.26 12.21
C SER A 53 -7.26 2.72 12.54
N GLY A 54 -8.54 3.08 12.44
CA GLY A 54 -9.09 4.35 12.91
C GLY A 54 -9.75 4.23 14.29
N GLY A 55 -10.47 5.29 14.68
CA GLY A 55 -11.28 5.33 15.91
C GLY A 55 -10.46 5.21 17.19
N GLU A 56 -11.00 4.49 18.17
CA GLU A 56 -10.43 4.36 19.52
C GLU A 56 -9.04 3.68 19.51
N HIS A 57 -8.86 2.68 18.66
CA HIS A 57 -7.59 1.93 18.53
C HIS A 57 -6.75 2.40 17.32
N LYS A 58 -6.77 3.71 17.03
CA LYS A 58 -6.05 4.29 15.91
C LYS A 58 -4.54 3.99 15.91
N ASN A 59 -3.93 4.17 14.75
CA ASN A 59 -2.49 4.04 14.54
C ASN A 59 -1.94 2.62 14.77
N ARG A 60 -2.73 1.59 14.48
CA ARG A 60 -2.27 0.20 14.43
C ARG A 60 -2.29 -0.29 12.99
N ILE A 61 -1.20 -0.88 12.53
CA ILE A 61 -1.17 -1.57 11.25
C ILE A 61 -2.02 -2.84 11.41
N ILE A 62 -3.11 -2.93 10.65
CA ILE A 62 -4.07 -4.04 10.72
C ILE A 62 -4.04 -4.93 9.50
N ALA A 63 -3.53 -4.42 8.37
CA ALA A 63 -3.27 -5.21 7.17
C ALA A 63 -2.15 -4.55 6.35
N ALA A 64 -1.50 -5.33 5.52
CA ALA A 64 -0.50 -4.85 4.60
C ALA A 64 -0.43 -5.73 3.34
N GLY A 65 0.01 -5.14 2.23
CA GLY A 65 0.18 -5.84 0.98
C GLY A 65 1.19 -5.17 0.06
N TYR A 66 1.77 -5.94 -0.81
CA TYR A 66 2.57 -5.48 -1.95
C TYR A 66 2.05 -6.13 -3.23
N ASN A 67 2.31 -5.52 -4.38
CA ASN A 67 1.89 -6.12 -5.63
C ASN A 67 2.78 -7.32 -5.99
N GLY A 68 2.15 -8.43 -6.33
CA GLY A 68 2.89 -9.66 -6.59
C GLY A 68 2.03 -10.78 -7.14
N PHE A 69 2.67 -11.84 -7.58
CA PHE A 69 1.98 -13.03 -8.07
C PHE A 69 1.23 -13.77 -6.95
N LEU A 70 0.24 -14.55 -7.33
CA LEU A 70 -0.50 -15.37 -6.39
C LEU A 70 0.43 -16.32 -5.62
N ALA A 71 0.22 -16.42 -4.32
CA ALA A 71 1.00 -17.32 -3.48
C ALA A 71 0.86 -18.77 -3.95
N GLY A 72 1.99 -19.44 -4.18
CA GLY A 72 2.03 -20.83 -4.68
C GLY A 72 1.86 -20.98 -6.19
N ALA A 73 1.59 -19.90 -6.94
CA ALA A 73 1.58 -19.92 -8.38
C ALA A 73 2.98 -19.61 -8.96
N PRO A 74 3.27 -20.05 -10.20
CA PRO A 74 4.48 -19.62 -10.90
C PRO A 74 4.53 -18.10 -11.06
N HIS A 75 5.72 -17.51 -10.91
CA HIS A 75 5.94 -16.08 -11.15
C HIS A 75 6.07 -15.78 -12.65
N SER A 76 5.00 -16.01 -13.39
CA SER A 76 4.94 -15.83 -14.84
C SER A 76 4.21 -14.52 -15.17
N SER A 77 4.96 -13.54 -15.67
CA SER A 77 4.41 -12.26 -16.12
C SER A 77 3.43 -12.45 -17.28
N CYS A 78 2.32 -11.75 -17.25
CA CYS A 78 1.35 -11.66 -18.34
C CYS A 78 0.97 -10.20 -18.55
N VAL A 79 1.45 -9.62 -19.64
CA VAL A 79 1.17 -8.22 -19.98
C VAL A 79 0.07 -8.15 -21.04
N ARG A 80 -0.99 -7.39 -20.77
CA ARG A 80 -2.07 -7.09 -21.70
C ARG A 80 -2.29 -5.58 -21.73
N ASP A 81 -2.30 -5.00 -22.92
CA ASP A 81 -2.49 -3.55 -23.12
C ASP A 81 -1.53 -2.69 -22.27
N GLY A 82 -0.28 -3.14 -22.15
CA GLY A 82 0.74 -2.46 -21.33
C GLY A 82 0.60 -2.64 -19.82
N HIS A 83 -0.35 -3.46 -19.33
CA HIS A 83 -0.56 -3.75 -17.92
C HIS A 83 -0.15 -5.18 -17.56
N GLU A 84 0.52 -5.34 -16.42
CA GLU A 84 0.78 -6.65 -15.83
C GLU A 84 -0.52 -7.14 -15.15
N ILE A 85 -1.10 -8.21 -15.68
CA ILE A 85 -2.39 -8.74 -15.23
C ILE A 85 -2.27 -10.01 -14.38
N ALA A 86 -1.09 -10.60 -14.29
CA ALA A 86 -0.87 -11.79 -13.48
C ALA A 86 -0.55 -11.47 -12.01
N THR A 87 -0.28 -10.21 -11.68
CA THR A 87 -0.04 -9.78 -10.30
C THR A 87 -1.32 -9.25 -9.65
N VAL A 88 -1.49 -9.57 -8.37
CA VAL A 88 -2.48 -8.93 -7.51
C VAL A 88 -1.92 -7.58 -7.06
N HIS A 89 -2.74 -6.53 -7.06
CA HIS A 89 -2.32 -5.21 -6.62
C HIS A 89 -2.09 -5.16 -5.10
N ALA A 90 -1.26 -4.23 -4.64
CA ALA A 90 -0.90 -4.09 -3.23
C ALA A 90 -2.13 -3.88 -2.33
N GLU A 91 -3.06 -3.04 -2.77
CA GLU A 91 -4.30 -2.75 -2.05
C GLU A 91 -5.20 -3.99 -1.98
N GLN A 92 -5.31 -4.73 -3.07
CA GLN A 92 -6.08 -5.99 -3.13
C GLN A 92 -5.47 -7.03 -2.18
N ASN A 93 -4.14 -7.17 -2.17
CA ASN A 93 -3.45 -8.07 -1.26
C ASN A 93 -3.64 -7.67 0.21
N ALA A 94 -3.61 -6.37 0.53
CA ALA A 94 -3.86 -5.88 1.89
C ALA A 94 -5.30 -6.19 2.35
N VAL A 95 -6.30 -5.97 1.48
CA VAL A 95 -7.71 -6.29 1.80
C VAL A 95 -7.90 -7.82 1.93
N ALA A 96 -7.30 -8.61 1.03
CA ALA A 96 -7.35 -10.06 1.09
C ALA A 96 -6.68 -10.62 2.35
N ASP A 97 -5.56 -10.04 2.79
CA ASP A 97 -4.89 -10.39 4.04
C ASP A 97 -5.81 -10.16 5.25
N ALA A 98 -6.45 -8.98 5.32
CA ALA A 98 -7.43 -8.66 6.35
C ALA A 98 -8.61 -9.66 6.35
N ALA A 99 -9.17 -9.94 5.17
CA ALA A 99 -10.28 -10.88 5.02
C ALA A 99 -9.93 -12.29 5.50
N ARG A 100 -8.75 -12.80 5.14
CA ARG A 100 -8.28 -14.13 5.59
C ARG A 100 -8.12 -14.24 7.10
N ARG A 101 -7.78 -13.13 7.75
CA ARG A 101 -7.59 -13.08 9.21
C ARG A 101 -8.83 -12.64 9.99
N GLY A 102 -9.93 -12.32 9.32
CA GLY A 102 -11.15 -11.82 9.94
C GLY A 102 -10.98 -10.43 10.57
N VAL A 103 -10.09 -9.59 10.02
CA VAL A 103 -9.83 -8.23 10.51
C VAL A 103 -10.74 -7.24 9.81
N SER A 104 -11.51 -6.47 10.57
CA SER A 104 -12.34 -5.40 10.03
C SER A 104 -11.48 -4.22 9.57
N LEU A 105 -11.78 -3.69 8.38
CA LEU A 105 -11.18 -2.49 7.83
C LEU A 105 -12.08 -1.26 7.96
N SER A 106 -13.22 -1.39 8.63
CA SER A 106 -14.18 -0.31 8.78
C SER A 106 -13.56 0.90 9.48
N GLY A 107 -13.65 2.06 8.85
CA GLY A 107 -13.11 3.32 9.37
C GLY A 107 -11.59 3.46 9.29
N ALA A 108 -10.90 2.53 8.65
CA ALA A 108 -9.44 2.54 8.55
C ALA A 108 -8.91 3.53 7.50
N THR A 109 -7.62 3.81 7.57
CA THR A 109 -6.85 4.61 6.60
C THR A 109 -5.90 3.70 5.83
N ALA A 110 -5.89 3.81 4.50
CA ALA A 110 -4.93 3.13 3.63
C ALA A 110 -3.81 4.09 3.22
N TYR A 111 -2.56 3.68 3.46
CA TYR A 111 -1.35 4.35 2.98
C TYR A 111 -0.78 3.56 1.81
N ILE A 112 -0.67 4.18 0.65
CA ILE A 112 -0.29 3.51 -0.59
C ILE A 112 0.86 4.28 -1.24
N THR A 113 1.87 3.57 -1.75
CA THR A 113 3.00 4.24 -2.40
C THR A 113 2.61 4.96 -3.70
N HIS A 114 1.56 4.53 -4.38
CA HIS A 114 1.09 5.09 -5.66
C HIS A 114 -0.41 5.32 -5.65
N PHE A 115 -0.86 6.26 -6.49
CA PHE A 115 -2.30 6.53 -6.69
C PHE A 115 -3.05 5.24 -7.07
N PRO A 116 -4.17 4.91 -6.41
CA PRO A 116 -4.90 3.66 -6.64
C PRO A 116 -5.62 3.64 -7.98
N CYS A 117 -5.64 2.52 -8.66
CA CYS A 117 -6.47 2.36 -9.86
C CYS A 117 -7.96 2.25 -9.49
N VAL A 118 -8.83 2.38 -10.50
CA VAL A 118 -10.30 2.32 -10.31
C VAL A 118 -10.75 1.04 -9.59
N ASN A 119 -10.18 -0.10 -9.93
CA ASN A 119 -10.55 -1.37 -9.29
C ASN A 119 -10.14 -1.41 -7.82
N CYS A 120 -8.94 -0.92 -7.48
CA CYS A 120 -8.48 -0.82 -6.10
C CYS A 120 -9.31 0.20 -5.30
N ALA A 121 -9.66 1.35 -5.89
CA ALA A 121 -10.55 2.32 -5.27
C ALA A 121 -11.90 1.70 -4.86
N LYS A 122 -12.55 0.95 -5.78
CA LYS A 122 -13.81 0.25 -5.48
C LYS A 122 -13.68 -0.74 -4.33
N ILE A 123 -12.59 -1.52 -4.31
CA ILE A 123 -12.35 -2.52 -3.25
C ILE A 123 -12.10 -1.82 -1.91
N LEU A 124 -11.31 -0.76 -1.86
CA LEU A 124 -11.06 0.02 -0.65
C LEU A 124 -12.35 0.61 -0.07
N VAL A 125 -13.17 1.25 -0.90
CA VAL A 125 -14.50 1.76 -0.49
C VAL A 125 -15.36 0.64 0.06
N SER A 126 -15.50 -0.47 -0.69
CA SER A 126 -16.35 -1.60 -0.32
C SER A 126 -15.88 -2.31 0.97
N SER A 127 -14.59 -2.21 1.31
CA SER A 127 -14.05 -2.77 2.56
C SER A 127 -14.21 -1.85 3.78
N GLY A 128 -14.76 -0.64 3.59
CA GLY A 128 -15.04 0.31 4.68
C GLY A 128 -13.91 1.27 4.99
N ILE A 129 -12.90 1.38 4.13
CA ILE A 129 -11.85 2.40 4.24
C ILE A 129 -12.47 3.79 4.20
N ARG A 130 -12.01 4.69 5.05
CA ARG A 130 -12.49 6.08 5.18
C ARG A 130 -11.52 7.12 4.65
N GLU A 131 -10.25 6.79 4.61
CA GLU A 131 -9.22 7.70 4.14
C GLU A 131 -8.17 6.94 3.32
N VAL A 132 -7.75 7.52 2.21
CA VAL A 132 -6.64 7.03 1.38
C VAL A 132 -5.57 8.11 1.31
N LYS A 133 -4.34 7.74 1.61
CA LYS A 133 -3.15 8.61 1.49
C LYS A 133 -2.16 7.94 0.56
N TYR A 134 -1.65 8.69 -0.41
CA TYR A 134 -0.71 8.16 -1.39
C TYR A 134 0.50 9.08 -1.58
N LEU A 135 1.61 8.52 -2.07
CA LEU A 135 2.86 9.25 -2.23
C LEU A 135 3.08 9.72 -3.68
N HIS A 136 2.97 8.82 -4.64
CA HIS A 136 3.28 9.11 -6.04
C HIS A 136 2.03 9.14 -6.91
N ASP A 137 1.94 10.12 -7.80
CA ASP A 137 0.95 10.10 -8.88
C ASP A 137 1.25 8.94 -9.84
N TYR A 138 0.19 8.29 -10.29
CA TYR A 138 0.30 7.19 -11.24
C TYR A 138 -1.01 7.02 -12.01
N ASN A 139 -1.06 7.53 -13.25
CA ASN A 139 -2.26 7.48 -14.09
C ASN A 139 -3.53 7.87 -13.31
N ASN A 140 -3.47 9.03 -12.62
CA ASN A 140 -4.56 9.50 -11.78
C ASN A 140 -5.83 9.66 -12.62
N ASP A 141 -6.79 8.79 -12.37
CA ASP A 141 -8.06 8.75 -13.09
C ASP A 141 -9.11 9.54 -12.30
N ASP A 142 -9.74 10.52 -12.93
CA ASP A 142 -10.76 11.39 -12.32
C ASP A 142 -11.93 10.60 -11.74
N ILE A 143 -12.24 9.43 -12.31
CA ILE A 143 -13.29 8.56 -11.77
C ILE A 143 -12.97 8.08 -10.34
N VAL A 144 -11.71 7.93 -9.98
CA VAL A 144 -11.30 7.54 -8.62
C VAL A 144 -11.69 8.63 -7.62
N TYR A 145 -11.40 9.89 -7.94
CA TYR A 145 -11.79 11.02 -7.10
C TYR A 145 -13.31 11.10 -6.94
N LYS A 146 -14.06 10.91 -8.03
CA LYS A 146 -15.52 10.89 -8.02
C LYS A 146 -16.07 9.76 -7.14
N LEU A 147 -15.55 8.53 -7.30
CA LEU A 147 -15.98 7.38 -6.49
C LEU A 147 -15.74 7.59 -5.01
N PHE A 148 -14.60 8.17 -4.64
CA PHE A 148 -14.28 8.44 -3.25
C PHE A 148 -15.16 9.54 -2.67
N ASP A 149 -15.36 10.64 -3.40
CA ASP A 149 -16.22 11.76 -2.97
C ASP A 149 -17.66 11.29 -2.75
N GLU A 150 -18.27 10.60 -3.73
CA GLU A 150 -19.62 10.05 -3.64
C GLU A 150 -19.80 9.01 -2.53
N SER A 151 -18.72 8.36 -2.12
CA SER A 151 -18.72 7.34 -1.05
C SER A 151 -18.29 7.90 0.32
N GLY A 152 -17.98 9.19 0.41
CA GLY A 152 -17.52 9.83 1.64
C GLY A 152 -16.14 9.35 2.10
N VAL A 153 -15.28 8.93 1.17
CA VAL A 153 -13.89 8.56 1.42
C VAL A 153 -12.98 9.72 1.03
N SER A 154 -12.13 10.16 1.93
CA SER A 154 -11.13 11.18 1.61
C SER A 154 -9.92 10.58 0.92
N ILE A 155 -9.35 11.29 -0.08
CA ILE A 155 -8.08 10.94 -0.70
C ILE A 155 -7.13 12.13 -0.66
N ARG A 156 -5.86 11.88 -0.29
CA ARG A 156 -4.85 12.91 -0.15
C ARG A 156 -3.48 12.41 -0.58
N LYS A 157 -2.76 13.24 -1.33
CA LYS A 157 -1.34 13.06 -1.60
C LYS A 157 -0.51 13.55 -0.40
N LEU A 158 0.55 12.81 -0.04
CA LEU A 158 1.50 13.15 1.01
C LEU A 158 2.72 13.90 0.47
#